data_0325de0d6986999d7008091927700c05
#
_entry.id   0325de0d6986999d7008091927700c05
#
_cell.length_a   1.000
_cell.length_b   1.000
_cell.length_c   1.000
_cell.angle_alpha   90.00
_cell.angle_beta   90.00
_cell.angle_gamma   90.00
#
_symmetry.space_group_name_H-M   'P 1'
#
loop_
_entity.id
_entity.type
_entity.pdbx_description
1 polymer ?
#
loop_
_entity_poly.entity_id
_entity_poly.type
_entity_poly.pdbx_seq_one_letter_code
_entity_poly.pdbx_strand_id
1 'polypeptide(L)'
;MVRKTAPNGPLKTNLGSSFENPNSLKNLDPCANLRNVLIDNGVTIEVLNGLEEKVQKQIDEAFKIARNGLPPKPTFTAKRPLDIQKPEHIFENNQKDLTMLEAMRESLRHQLSISHDTILLGQDIEDPKGDVFGLTRTLSSNFPKRVRNSALAENTILGVSTGLALAGKKPIAFMQFSDFLPVAYNHLLSEIGAMYWRSNGQWNAPVTVMAIAGGYRPGLGPYHAQTLESICAHIPGIDVFMPSTAEDAAGLLNAISESNSPSLFLFPKSLINDRSRMTNSDISNHYVPIGKAKVSRVGQDLTIVSWGSPMPLCEKAGEVFYEAGINIEVIDLRTIFPWDIDCVLNSVNKTKKLVVVHEDNQTCGMGAEIIAQITELTDSSIITKRITRPDTYIPYDYSAQIEVLPSFKKIMEACSKMLNAEISWEKEDINQSGLLNVKAIGSSPSDETVNITELFVSEGDIVKDGQLLASVEADKSSMEISSPASGKIEE
;
A
#
# COMPACT_ATOMS: atom_id res chain seq x y z
N MET A 1 9.11 -29.65 3.81
CA MET A 1 10.46 -29.42 4.36
C MET A 1 11.14 -30.78 4.55
N VAL A 2 11.95 -31.21 3.62
CA VAL A 2 12.69 -32.48 3.73
C VAL A 2 13.89 -32.22 4.64
N ARG A 3 13.85 -32.69 5.88
CA ARG A 3 15.03 -32.67 6.75
C ARG A 3 16.07 -33.60 6.16
N LYS A 4 17.22 -33.08 5.74
CA LYS A 4 18.40 -33.90 5.51
C LYS A 4 18.80 -34.53 6.86
N THR A 5 18.55 -35.79 7.04
CA THR A 5 19.25 -36.57 8.05
C THR A 5 20.66 -36.79 7.53
N ALA A 6 21.66 -36.22 8.17
CA ALA A 6 23.04 -36.55 7.90
C ALA A 6 23.23 -38.09 8.23
N PRO A 7 23.95 -38.83 7.38
CA PRO A 7 24.02 -40.31 7.53
C PRO A 7 24.69 -40.78 8.80
N ASN A 8 25.37 -40.01 9.58
CA ASN A 8 26.14 -40.44 10.75
C ASN A 8 26.26 -39.33 11.80
N GLY A 9 25.19 -39.05 12.52
CA GLY A 9 25.28 -38.21 13.71
C GLY A 9 23.92 -37.88 14.33
N PRO A 10 23.82 -37.80 15.65
CA PRO A 10 22.58 -37.40 16.28
C PRO A 10 22.25 -35.96 15.88
N LEU A 11 21.00 -35.74 15.44
CA LEU A 11 20.44 -34.43 15.23
C LEU A 11 20.62 -33.57 16.50
N LYS A 12 21.58 -32.69 16.53
CA LYS A 12 21.59 -31.58 17.49
C LYS A 12 20.50 -30.60 17.07
N THR A 13 19.29 -30.83 17.55
CA THR A 13 18.25 -29.83 17.48
C THR A 13 18.63 -28.74 18.47
N ASN A 14 18.83 -27.54 18.00
CA ASN A 14 18.88 -26.31 18.84
C ASN A 14 17.48 -25.94 19.37
N LEU A 15 16.69 -26.91 19.78
CA LEU A 15 15.55 -26.72 20.64
C LEU A 15 16.13 -26.64 22.03
N GLY A 16 16.02 -25.48 22.66
CA GLY A 16 16.67 -25.10 23.89
C GLY A 16 16.76 -26.20 24.94
N SER A 17 17.71 -26.07 25.80
CA SER A 17 18.26 -26.94 26.82
C SER A 17 17.30 -27.70 27.78
N SER A 18 16.04 -27.89 27.46
CA SER A 18 15.04 -28.51 28.33
C SER A 18 14.74 -30.00 28.04
N PHE A 19 15.37 -30.58 27.00
CA PHE A 19 15.19 -32.01 26.70
C PHE A 19 16.47 -32.79 26.99
N GLU A 20 16.68 -33.08 28.26
CA GLU A 20 17.87 -33.84 28.75
C GLU A 20 17.85 -35.31 28.44
N ASN A 21 16.74 -35.91 27.95
CA ASN A 21 16.63 -37.35 27.72
C ASN A 21 16.03 -37.68 26.34
N PRO A 22 16.83 -38.28 25.41
CA PRO A 22 16.31 -38.71 24.10
C PRO A 22 15.16 -39.74 24.20
N ASN A 23 15.04 -40.45 25.30
CA ASN A 23 13.95 -41.39 25.51
C ASN A 23 12.61 -40.71 25.86
N SER A 24 12.64 -39.46 26.38
CA SER A 24 11.41 -38.71 26.60
C SER A 24 10.76 -38.25 25.30
N LEU A 25 11.54 -38.09 24.23
CA LEU A 25 11.03 -37.71 22.91
C LEU A 25 10.29 -38.87 22.21
N LYS A 26 10.62 -40.14 22.53
CA LYS A 26 9.91 -41.29 21.95
C LYS A 26 8.46 -41.35 22.38
N ASN A 27 8.15 -40.95 23.61
CA ASN A 27 6.79 -40.88 24.12
C ASN A 27 5.98 -39.70 23.57
N LEU A 28 6.64 -38.74 22.90
CA LEU A 28 6.02 -37.56 22.25
C LEU A 28 5.94 -37.72 20.74
N ASP A 29 6.44 -38.82 20.18
CA ASP A 29 6.33 -39.07 18.74
C ASP A 29 4.87 -39.30 18.36
N PRO A 30 4.27 -38.42 17.55
CA PRO A 30 2.87 -38.52 17.17
C PRO A 30 2.58 -39.78 16.35
N CYS A 31 3.53 -40.29 15.57
CA CYS A 31 3.37 -41.53 14.81
C CYS A 31 3.33 -42.75 15.73
N ALA A 32 4.22 -42.83 16.73
CA ALA A 32 4.22 -43.91 17.71
C ALA A 32 2.93 -43.89 18.56
N ASN A 33 2.50 -42.70 18.98
CA ASN A 33 1.26 -42.52 19.73
C ASN A 33 0.03 -42.94 18.92
N LEU A 34 -0.07 -42.51 17.67
CA LEU A 34 -1.16 -42.86 16.77
C LEU A 34 -1.17 -44.41 16.53
N ARG A 35 0.02 -45.01 16.34
CA ARG A 35 0.17 -46.46 16.20
C ARG A 35 -0.44 -47.20 17.39
N ASN A 36 -0.13 -46.77 18.61
CA ASN A 36 -0.68 -47.37 19.82
C ASN A 36 -2.21 -47.22 19.90
N VAL A 37 -2.71 -46.02 19.62
CA VAL A 37 -4.17 -45.76 19.58
C VAL A 37 -4.88 -46.66 18.55
N LEU A 38 -4.29 -46.87 17.39
CA LEU A 38 -4.87 -47.73 16.35
C LEU A 38 -4.89 -49.20 16.78
N ILE A 39 -3.82 -49.69 17.45
CA ILE A 39 -3.76 -51.04 18.00
C ILE A 39 -4.84 -51.23 19.09
N ASP A 40 -4.96 -50.27 20.01
CA ASP A 40 -5.95 -50.27 21.06
C ASP A 40 -7.39 -50.27 20.53
N ASN A 41 -7.60 -49.73 19.33
CA ASN A 41 -8.88 -49.74 18.63
C ASN A 41 -9.04 -50.91 17.62
N GLY A 42 -8.23 -51.94 17.72
CA GLY A 42 -8.41 -53.23 17.03
C GLY A 42 -7.75 -53.28 15.64
N VAL A 43 -6.91 -52.33 15.25
CA VAL A 43 -6.09 -52.46 14.03
C VAL A 43 -4.93 -53.41 14.30
N THR A 44 -4.77 -54.43 13.47
CA THR A 44 -3.70 -55.41 13.70
C THR A 44 -2.32 -54.87 13.36
N ILE A 45 -1.30 -55.40 14.04
CA ILE A 45 0.10 -55.00 13.84
C ILE A 45 0.54 -55.30 12.41
N GLU A 46 0.05 -56.38 11.79
CA GLU A 46 0.36 -56.74 10.40
C GLU A 46 -0.12 -55.69 9.41
N VAL A 47 -1.32 -55.15 9.62
CA VAL A 47 -1.87 -54.08 8.79
C VAL A 47 -1.02 -52.81 8.89
N LEU A 48 -0.62 -52.42 10.10
CA LEU A 48 0.23 -51.24 10.31
C LEU A 48 1.62 -51.42 9.73
N ASN A 49 2.24 -52.57 9.93
CA ASN A 49 3.54 -52.89 9.34
C ASN A 49 3.48 -52.87 7.81
N GLY A 50 2.44 -53.45 7.21
CA GLY A 50 2.26 -53.43 5.77
C GLY A 50 2.06 -52.00 5.21
N LEU A 51 1.41 -51.10 5.97
CA LEU A 51 1.29 -49.69 5.60
C LEU A 51 2.64 -48.97 5.70
N GLU A 52 3.38 -49.18 6.76
CA GLU A 52 4.72 -48.61 6.97
C GLU A 52 5.69 -49.03 5.87
N GLU A 53 5.73 -50.33 5.53
CA GLU A 53 6.54 -50.88 4.44
C GLU A 53 6.17 -50.24 3.07
N LYS A 54 4.88 -50.08 2.81
CA LYS A 54 4.39 -49.43 1.60
C LYS A 54 4.86 -47.95 1.51
N VAL A 55 4.74 -47.23 2.63
CA VAL A 55 5.17 -45.81 2.68
C VAL A 55 6.69 -45.74 2.56
N GLN A 56 7.45 -46.62 3.24
CA GLN A 56 8.92 -46.63 3.14
C GLN A 56 9.38 -46.92 1.70
N LYS A 57 8.74 -47.83 1.01
CA LYS A 57 9.05 -48.14 -0.39
C LYS A 57 8.79 -46.93 -1.31
N GLN A 58 7.71 -46.18 -1.07
CA GLN A 58 7.43 -44.94 -1.81
C GLN A 58 8.50 -43.85 -1.54
N ILE A 59 8.95 -43.73 -0.28
CA ILE A 59 10.00 -42.80 0.10
C ILE A 59 11.33 -43.17 -0.59
N ASP A 60 11.71 -44.44 -0.56
CA ASP A 60 12.95 -44.93 -1.16
C ASP A 60 12.96 -44.74 -2.66
N GLU A 61 11.82 -44.96 -3.33
CA GLU A 61 11.67 -44.75 -4.74
C GLU A 61 11.75 -43.26 -5.11
N ALA A 62 11.06 -42.39 -4.35
CA ALA A 62 11.16 -40.94 -4.52
C ALA A 62 12.60 -40.44 -4.30
N PHE A 63 13.29 -40.98 -3.29
CA PHE A 63 14.70 -40.67 -3.03
C PHE A 63 15.62 -41.08 -4.17
N LYS A 64 15.39 -42.26 -4.74
CA LYS A 64 16.12 -42.77 -5.90
C LYS A 64 15.91 -41.90 -7.14
N ILE A 65 14.66 -41.48 -7.39
CA ILE A 65 14.32 -40.56 -8.50
C ILE A 65 15.01 -39.22 -8.30
N ALA A 66 14.92 -38.64 -7.10
CA ALA A 66 15.53 -37.33 -6.79
C ALA A 66 17.07 -37.39 -6.88
N ARG A 67 17.69 -38.48 -6.43
CA ARG A 67 19.16 -38.63 -6.46
C ARG A 67 19.71 -38.80 -7.88
N ASN A 68 18.98 -39.45 -8.76
CA ASN A 68 19.37 -39.72 -10.15
C ASN A 68 18.87 -38.66 -11.12
N GLY A 69 18.01 -37.75 -10.65
CA GLY A 69 17.48 -36.65 -11.43
C GLY A 69 18.53 -35.57 -11.72
N LEU A 70 18.27 -34.80 -12.76
CA LEU A 70 19.06 -33.59 -13.03
C LEU A 70 18.82 -32.56 -11.92
N PRO A 71 19.83 -31.72 -11.58
CA PRO A 71 19.63 -30.61 -10.67
C PRO A 71 18.47 -29.74 -11.16
N PRO A 72 17.59 -29.27 -10.25
CA PRO A 72 16.51 -28.40 -10.64
C PRO A 72 17.07 -27.10 -11.24
N LYS A 73 16.43 -26.63 -12.31
CA LYS A 73 16.76 -25.33 -12.87
C LYS A 73 16.20 -24.23 -11.95
N PRO A 74 16.96 -23.17 -11.70
CA PRO A 74 16.46 -22.07 -10.87
C PRO A 74 15.28 -21.38 -11.57
N THR A 75 14.31 -20.95 -10.78
CA THR A 75 13.25 -20.06 -11.23
C THR A 75 13.69 -18.61 -10.95
N PHE A 76 13.61 -17.74 -11.95
CA PHE A 76 14.04 -16.34 -11.83
C PHE A 76 12.94 -15.39 -11.40
N THR A 77 11.73 -15.89 -11.15
CA THR A 77 10.63 -15.08 -10.63
C THR A 77 9.88 -15.82 -9.53
N ALA A 78 9.57 -15.10 -8.48
CA ALA A 78 8.69 -15.56 -7.41
C ALA A 78 7.22 -15.22 -7.68
N LYS A 79 6.98 -14.38 -8.69
CA LYS A 79 5.68 -13.82 -8.98
C LYS A 79 4.91 -14.71 -9.96
N ARG A 80 3.62 -14.85 -9.71
CA ARG A 80 2.69 -15.44 -10.67
C ARG A 80 2.62 -14.53 -11.90
N PRO A 81 2.60 -15.08 -13.13
CA PRO A 81 2.29 -14.32 -14.32
C PRO A 81 0.93 -13.62 -14.18
N LEU A 82 0.83 -12.39 -14.60
CA LEU A 82 -0.46 -11.69 -14.67
C LEU A 82 -1.35 -12.38 -15.69
N ASP A 83 -2.61 -12.58 -15.33
CA ASP A 83 -3.62 -13.05 -16.26
C ASP A 83 -3.84 -12.00 -17.37
N ILE A 84 -4.53 -12.38 -18.44
CA ILE A 84 -4.88 -11.46 -19.53
C ILE A 84 -5.66 -10.29 -18.92
N GLN A 85 -5.12 -9.08 -19.10
CA GLN A 85 -5.73 -7.87 -18.56
C GLN A 85 -6.76 -7.31 -19.55
N LYS A 86 -7.84 -6.77 -18.99
CA LYS A 86 -8.80 -5.99 -19.75
C LYS A 86 -8.19 -4.62 -20.11
N PRO A 87 -8.59 -4.03 -21.24
CA PRO A 87 -8.21 -2.64 -21.52
C PRO A 87 -8.81 -1.69 -20.49
N GLU A 88 -8.18 -0.53 -20.34
CA GLU A 88 -8.71 0.55 -19.48
C GLU A 88 -10.08 0.99 -20.01
N HIS A 89 -11.07 1.10 -19.13
CA HIS A 89 -12.41 1.57 -19.51
C HIS A 89 -12.42 3.10 -19.50
N ILE A 90 -12.95 3.69 -20.55
CA ILE A 90 -13.13 5.14 -20.69
C ILE A 90 -14.61 5.44 -20.47
N PHE A 91 -14.93 6.30 -19.50
CA PHE A 91 -16.30 6.71 -19.24
C PHE A 91 -16.88 7.52 -20.41
N GLU A 92 -18.10 7.21 -20.79
CA GLU A 92 -18.83 7.90 -21.87
C GLU A 92 -19.23 9.33 -21.49
N ASN A 93 -19.35 9.60 -20.19
CA ASN A 93 -19.68 10.92 -19.67
C ASN A 93 -18.67 11.38 -18.62
N ASN A 94 -18.57 12.69 -18.42
CA ASN A 94 -17.65 13.32 -17.46
C ASN A 94 -18.32 13.64 -16.12
N GLN A 95 -19.39 12.94 -15.75
CA GLN A 95 -20.05 13.14 -14.47
C GLN A 95 -19.10 12.74 -13.33
N LYS A 96 -18.98 13.59 -12.33
CA LYS A 96 -18.04 13.41 -11.20
C LYS A 96 -18.85 13.36 -9.91
N ASP A 97 -19.22 12.15 -9.51
CA ASP A 97 -20.16 11.92 -8.41
C ASP A 97 -19.50 11.40 -7.15
N LEU A 98 -18.36 10.66 -7.29
CA LEU A 98 -17.74 9.90 -6.21
C LEU A 98 -16.34 10.40 -5.91
N THR A 99 -16.07 10.68 -4.65
CA THR A 99 -14.70 10.85 -4.13
C THR A 99 -13.96 9.51 -4.18
N MET A 100 -12.65 9.53 -3.95
CA MET A 100 -11.84 8.30 -3.92
C MET A 100 -12.38 7.30 -2.87
N LEU A 101 -12.73 7.78 -1.69
CA LEU A 101 -13.29 6.96 -0.62
C LEU A 101 -14.61 6.29 -1.05
N GLU A 102 -15.51 7.06 -1.66
CA GLU A 102 -16.80 6.56 -2.13
C GLU A 102 -16.64 5.58 -3.29
N ALA A 103 -15.76 5.89 -4.25
CA ALA A 103 -15.46 5.02 -5.39
C ALA A 103 -14.87 3.67 -4.95
N MET A 104 -13.93 3.67 -4.01
CA MET A 104 -13.40 2.44 -3.42
C MET A 104 -14.49 1.64 -2.68
N ARG A 105 -15.35 2.32 -1.89
CA ARG A 105 -16.47 1.66 -1.19
C ARG A 105 -17.41 0.98 -2.18
N GLU A 106 -17.76 1.66 -3.27
CA GLU A 106 -18.66 1.08 -4.28
C GLU A 106 -18.00 -0.08 -5.02
N SER A 107 -16.69 0.00 -5.33
CA SER A 107 -15.93 -1.14 -5.87
C SER A 107 -15.97 -2.35 -4.92
N LEU A 108 -15.71 -2.15 -3.63
CA LEU A 108 -15.79 -3.22 -2.62
C LEU A 108 -17.22 -3.79 -2.49
N ARG A 109 -18.23 -2.93 -2.52
CA ARG A 109 -19.65 -3.34 -2.51
C ARG A 109 -19.97 -4.20 -3.72
N HIS A 110 -19.56 -3.79 -4.89
CA HIS A 110 -19.73 -4.55 -6.12
C HIS A 110 -19.09 -5.93 -6.03
N GLN A 111 -17.83 -6.01 -5.62
CA GLN A 111 -17.09 -7.28 -5.45
C GLN A 111 -17.79 -8.21 -4.45
N LEU A 112 -18.25 -7.69 -3.31
CA LEU A 112 -19.03 -8.44 -2.33
C LEU A 112 -20.39 -8.90 -2.89
N SER A 113 -21.00 -8.17 -3.80
CA SER A 113 -22.29 -8.53 -4.39
C SER A 113 -22.18 -9.66 -5.42
N ILE A 114 -21.12 -9.65 -6.24
CA ILE A 114 -20.94 -10.60 -7.34
C ILE A 114 -20.20 -11.88 -6.92
N SER A 115 -19.44 -11.88 -5.83
CA SER A 115 -18.66 -13.03 -5.38
C SER A 115 -18.93 -13.38 -3.93
N HIS A 116 -19.36 -14.62 -3.68
CA HIS A 116 -19.49 -15.16 -2.32
C HIS A 116 -18.16 -15.51 -1.66
N ASP A 117 -17.08 -15.53 -2.41
CA ASP A 117 -15.73 -15.85 -1.92
C ASP A 117 -14.99 -14.62 -1.41
N THR A 118 -15.46 -13.41 -1.73
CA THR A 118 -14.91 -12.17 -1.21
C THR A 118 -15.27 -11.99 0.26
N ILE A 119 -14.26 -11.85 1.12
CA ILE A 119 -14.39 -11.65 2.58
C ILE A 119 -13.53 -10.47 2.97
N LEU A 120 -14.09 -9.50 3.68
CA LEU A 120 -13.38 -8.36 4.24
C LEU A 120 -13.11 -8.62 5.73
N LEU A 121 -11.86 -8.59 6.13
CA LEU A 121 -11.42 -8.81 7.50
C LEU A 121 -10.48 -7.69 7.94
N GLY A 122 -10.74 -7.07 9.07
CA GLY A 122 -9.90 -6.00 9.60
C GLY A 122 -10.38 -5.48 10.93
N GLN A 123 -9.65 -4.51 11.46
CA GLN A 123 -10.01 -3.85 12.69
C GLN A 123 -11.01 -2.72 12.41
N ASP A 124 -12.05 -2.58 13.25
CA ASP A 124 -13.01 -1.46 13.23
C ASP A 124 -13.75 -1.25 11.90
N ILE A 125 -13.87 -2.27 11.07
CA ILE A 125 -14.46 -2.19 9.73
C ILE A 125 -15.97 -2.44 9.70
N GLU A 126 -16.56 -2.95 10.80
CA GLU A 126 -18.00 -3.14 10.91
C GLU A 126 -18.71 -1.80 11.22
N ASP A 127 -19.98 -1.74 10.85
CA ASP A 127 -20.86 -0.61 11.18
C ASP A 127 -21.10 -0.51 12.71
N PRO A 128 -21.35 0.68 13.22
CA PRO A 128 -21.54 1.97 12.53
C PRO A 128 -20.23 2.68 12.16
N LYS A 129 -19.06 2.24 12.64
CA LYS A 129 -17.79 2.92 12.44
C LYS A 129 -17.35 2.86 10.98
N GLY A 130 -17.25 1.65 10.39
CA GLY A 130 -16.86 1.46 9.00
C GLY A 130 -15.46 1.95 8.69
N ASP A 131 -14.46 1.61 9.54
CA ASP A 131 -13.09 2.06 9.66
C ASP A 131 -12.91 3.50 10.21
N VAL A 132 -11.65 3.97 10.30
CA VAL A 132 -11.31 5.32 10.81
C VAL A 132 -11.85 6.43 9.90
N PHE A 133 -11.91 6.21 8.59
CA PHE A 133 -12.35 7.20 7.60
C PHE A 133 -13.72 6.90 7.00
N GLY A 134 -14.35 5.82 7.42
CA GLY A 134 -15.68 5.44 6.94
C GLY A 134 -15.68 4.72 5.59
N LEU A 135 -14.55 4.21 5.09
CA LEU A 135 -14.49 3.51 3.80
C LEU A 135 -15.41 2.30 3.74
N THR A 136 -15.51 1.53 4.82
CA THR A 136 -16.33 0.29 4.88
C THR A 136 -17.73 0.49 5.45
N ARG A 137 -18.18 1.72 5.68
CA ARG A 137 -19.54 2.01 6.17
C ARG A 137 -20.61 1.35 5.30
N THR A 138 -21.63 0.80 5.93
CA THR A 138 -22.75 0.05 5.35
C THR A 138 -22.38 -1.32 4.76
N LEU A 139 -21.12 -1.67 4.62
CA LEU A 139 -20.76 -2.96 4.05
C LEU A 139 -21.08 -4.12 4.98
N SER A 140 -20.82 -4.01 6.28
CA SER A 140 -21.14 -5.09 7.23
C SER A 140 -22.66 -5.27 7.42
N SER A 141 -23.43 -4.20 7.38
CA SER A 141 -24.90 -4.27 7.43
C SER A 141 -25.47 -4.99 6.20
N ASN A 142 -24.89 -4.77 5.02
CA ASN A 142 -25.31 -5.42 3.78
C ASN A 142 -24.74 -6.85 3.61
N PHE A 143 -23.55 -7.12 4.18
CA PHE A 143 -22.84 -8.40 4.06
C PHE A 143 -22.35 -8.94 5.41
N PRO A 144 -23.25 -9.18 6.39
CA PRO A 144 -22.89 -9.36 7.80
C PRO A 144 -22.01 -10.57 8.11
N LYS A 145 -21.94 -11.56 7.22
CA LYS A 145 -21.06 -12.74 7.39
C LYS A 145 -19.71 -12.61 6.71
N ARG A 146 -19.54 -11.60 5.87
CA ARG A 146 -18.38 -11.45 5.00
C ARG A 146 -17.57 -10.17 5.22
N VAL A 147 -18.09 -9.25 6.00
CA VAL A 147 -17.35 -8.06 6.49
C VAL A 147 -17.29 -8.19 8.00
N ARG A 148 -16.11 -8.44 8.55
CA ARG A 148 -15.94 -8.86 9.93
C ARG A 148 -14.80 -8.13 10.63
N ASN A 149 -15.09 -7.65 11.83
CA ASN A 149 -14.05 -7.14 12.72
C ASN A 149 -13.11 -8.25 13.18
N SER A 150 -11.84 -7.94 13.22
CA SER A 150 -10.81 -8.67 13.94
C SER A 150 -10.50 -7.96 15.27
N ALA A 151 -9.88 -8.68 16.18
CA ALA A 151 -9.14 -8.03 17.26
C ALA A 151 -8.02 -7.17 16.69
N LEU A 152 -7.51 -6.22 17.50
CA LEU A 152 -6.37 -5.36 17.18
C LEU A 152 -5.08 -6.20 17.18
N ALA A 153 -4.84 -6.89 16.08
CA ALA A 153 -3.73 -7.82 15.89
C ALA A 153 -3.45 -8.04 14.40
N GLU A 154 -2.61 -7.21 13.80
CA GLU A 154 -2.32 -7.19 12.37
C GLU A 154 -1.75 -8.52 11.86
N ASN A 155 -0.89 -9.18 12.67
CA ASN A 155 -0.42 -10.54 12.38
C ASN A 155 -1.57 -11.54 12.24
N THR A 156 -2.57 -11.46 13.11
CA THR A 156 -3.74 -12.35 13.07
C THR A 156 -4.59 -12.06 11.84
N ILE A 157 -4.79 -10.80 11.51
CA ILE A 157 -5.55 -10.39 10.31
C ILE A 157 -4.92 -11.01 9.06
N LEU A 158 -3.61 -10.88 8.86
CA LEU A 158 -2.95 -11.46 7.68
C LEU A 158 -2.84 -12.99 7.76
N GLY A 159 -2.61 -13.54 8.94
CA GLY A 159 -2.58 -15.00 9.12
C GLY A 159 -3.91 -15.67 8.78
N VAL A 160 -5.02 -15.13 9.26
CA VAL A 160 -6.37 -15.61 8.94
C VAL A 160 -6.67 -15.39 7.45
N SER A 161 -6.31 -14.24 6.90
CA SER A 161 -6.51 -13.96 5.47
C SER A 161 -5.71 -14.94 4.59
N THR A 162 -4.48 -15.28 4.97
CA THR A 162 -3.69 -16.30 4.27
C THR A 162 -4.40 -17.66 4.29
N GLY A 163 -4.92 -18.07 5.46
CA GLY A 163 -5.68 -19.32 5.58
C GLY A 163 -6.96 -19.33 4.76
N LEU A 164 -7.70 -18.21 4.72
CA LEU A 164 -8.88 -18.04 3.87
C LEU A 164 -8.54 -18.15 2.39
N ALA A 165 -7.43 -17.53 1.96
CA ALA A 165 -6.97 -17.61 0.58
C ALA A 165 -6.62 -19.04 0.17
N LEU A 166 -5.91 -19.78 1.04
CA LEU A 166 -5.60 -21.21 0.81
C LEU A 166 -6.86 -22.09 0.80
N ALA A 167 -7.93 -21.66 1.48
CA ALA A 167 -9.24 -22.31 1.43
C ALA A 167 -10.09 -21.90 0.22
N GLY A 168 -9.53 -21.19 -0.76
CA GLY A 168 -10.19 -20.79 -2.00
C GLY A 168 -11.03 -19.51 -1.88
N LYS A 169 -10.89 -18.74 -0.81
CA LYS A 169 -11.54 -17.43 -0.67
C LYS A 169 -10.68 -16.31 -1.27
N LYS A 170 -11.30 -15.15 -1.47
CA LYS A 170 -10.65 -13.90 -1.88
C LYS A 170 -10.70 -12.90 -0.71
N PRO A 171 -9.81 -13.02 0.27
CA PRO A 171 -9.82 -12.14 1.43
C PRO A 171 -9.25 -10.77 1.09
N ILE A 172 -9.92 -9.73 1.61
CA ILE A 172 -9.43 -8.36 1.66
C ILE A 172 -9.10 -8.07 3.12
N ALA A 173 -7.80 -8.00 3.42
CA ALA A 173 -7.27 -7.70 4.74
C ALA A 173 -7.14 -6.19 4.90
N PHE A 174 -7.91 -5.59 5.79
CA PHE A 174 -7.91 -4.14 6.00
C PHE A 174 -7.03 -3.77 7.20
N MET A 175 -6.01 -2.95 6.94
CA MET A 175 -5.13 -2.35 7.93
C MET A 175 -5.48 -0.87 8.08
N GLN A 176 -5.64 -0.38 9.31
CA GLN A 176 -6.06 1.00 9.54
C GLN A 176 -5.07 2.03 8.99
N PHE A 177 -3.75 1.76 9.13
CA PHE A 177 -2.69 2.60 8.60
C PHE A 177 -1.55 1.74 8.06
N SER A 178 -0.86 2.23 7.04
CA SER A 178 0.35 1.59 6.50
C SER A 178 1.45 1.45 7.55
N ASP A 179 1.48 2.35 8.53
CA ASP A 179 2.40 2.36 9.67
C ASP A 179 2.36 1.06 10.48
N PHE A 180 1.27 0.30 10.42
CA PHE A 180 1.09 -0.98 11.13
C PHE A 180 1.44 -2.21 10.30
N LEU A 181 1.73 -2.06 9.00
CA LEU A 181 2.19 -3.16 8.15
C LEU A 181 3.44 -3.87 8.69
N PRO A 182 4.44 -3.17 9.30
CA PRO A 182 5.61 -3.84 9.86
C PRO A 182 5.28 -4.87 10.94
N VAL A 183 4.19 -4.72 11.68
CA VAL A 183 3.73 -5.72 12.68
C VAL A 183 3.41 -7.06 12.02
N ALA A 184 2.90 -7.02 10.80
CA ALA A 184 2.50 -8.19 10.01
C ALA A 184 3.45 -8.52 8.85
N TYR A 185 4.62 -7.87 8.77
CA TYR A 185 5.56 -7.97 7.65
C TYR A 185 6.02 -9.41 7.37
N ASN A 186 6.18 -10.23 8.42
CA ASN A 186 6.54 -11.63 8.24
C ASN A 186 5.51 -12.40 7.41
N HIS A 187 4.21 -12.15 7.59
CA HIS A 187 3.17 -12.79 6.77
C HIS A 187 3.24 -12.33 5.32
N LEU A 188 3.52 -11.04 5.08
CA LEU A 188 3.70 -10.54 3.72
C LEU A 188 4.90 -11.21 3.04
N LEU A 189 6.06 -11.22 3.69
CA LEU A 189 7.31 -11.70 3.10
C LEU A 189 7.36 -13.23 2.99
N SER A 190 7.12 -13.92 4.11
CA SER A 190 7.42 -15.37 4.24
C SER A 190 6.26 -16.25 3.84
N GLU A 191 5.02 -15.77 3.91
CA GLU A 191 3.83 -16.56 3.61
C GLU A 191 3.15 -16.09 2.31
N ILE A 192 2.61 -14.89 2.26
CA ILE A 192 1.81 -14.40 1.13
C ILE A 192 2.67 -14.27 -0.14
N GLY A 193 3.77 -13.52 -0.07
CA GLY A 193 4.64 -13.28 -1.22
C GLY A 193 5.42 -14.52 -1.67
N ALA A 194 5.83 -15.38 -0.73
CA ALA A 194 6.62 -16.57 -1.04
C ALA A 194 5.79 -17.77 -1.50
N MET A 195 4.46 -17.77 -1.30
CA MET A 195 3.61 -18.96 -1.46
C MET A 195 3.70 -19.57 -2.85
N TYR A 196 3.57 -18.77 -3.89
CA TYR A 196 3.63 -19.23 -5.27
C TYR A 196 4.98 -19.87 -5.62
N TRP A 197 6.07 -19.20 -5.29
CA TRP A 197 7.42 -19.71 -5.56
C TRP A 197 7.73 -20.97 -4.73
N ARG A 198 7.41 -20.94 -3.44
CA ARG A 198 7.69 -22.02 -2.49
C ARG A 198 6.95 -23.31 -2.83
N SER A 199 5.78 -23.21 -3.44
CA SER A 199 4.96 -24.33 -3.88
C SER A 199 5.22 -24.73 -5.34
N ASN A 200 6.20 -24.14 -6.02
CA ASN A 200 6.44 -24.33 -7.45
C ASN A 200 5.17 -24.05 -8.29
N GLY A 201 4.47 -22.96 -7.97
CA GLY A 201 3.27 -22.52 -8.69
C GLY A 201 1.98 -23.28 -8.37
N GLN A 202 2.02 -24.25 -7.42
CA GLN A 202 0.84 -25.07 -7.10
C GLN A 202 -0.15 -24.33 -6.19
N TRP A 203 0.35 -23.45 -5.34
CA TRP A 203 -0.45 -22.66 -4.39
C TRP A 203 -0.27 -21.20 -4.63
N ASN A 204 -1.33 -20.46 -4.41
CA ASN A 204 -1.35 -19.01 -4.45
C ASN A 204 -2.12 -18.49 -3.23
N ALA A 205 -1.77 -17.31 -2.76
CA ALA A 205 -2.47 -16.64 -1.66
C ALA A 205 -2.98 -15.28 -2.14
N PRO A 206 -4.10 -15.22 -2.90
CA PRO A 206 -4.62 -13.97 -3.46
C PRO A 206 -5.27 -13.10 -2.37
N VAL A 207 -4.46 -12.65 -1.43
CA VAL A 207 -4.84 -11.72 -0.36
C VAL A 207 -4.67 -10.31 -0.89
N THR A 208 -5.73 -9.50 -0.84
CA THR A 208 -5.63 -8.05 -1.05
C THR A 208 -5.46 -7.38 0.30
N VAL A 209 -4.32 -6.78 0.56
CA VAL A 209 -4.09 -5.98 1.77
C VAL A 209 -4.36 -4.52 1.44
N MET A 210 -5.32 -3.89 2.11
CA MET A 210 -5.63 -2.47 1.96
C MET A 210 -5.14 -1.70 3.18
N ALA A 211 -4.45 -0.58 2.97
CA ALA A 211 -4.02 0.30 4.04
C ALA A 211 -4.01 1.76 3.58
N ILE A 212 -4.47 2.65 4.47
CA ILE A 212 -4.34 4.09 4.23
C ILE A 212 -2.91 4.53 4.50
N ALA A 213 -2.37 5.45 3.69
CA ALA A 213 -0.96 5.85 3.73
C ALA A 213 -0.79 7.37 3.58
N GLY A 214 0.39 7.84 3.95
CA GLY A 214 0.85 9.18 3.65
C GLY A 214 0.52 10.27 4.67
N GLY A 215 1.21 11.38 4.52
CA GLY A 215 1.06 12.60 5.29
C GLY A 215 0.10 13.61 4.66
N TYR A 216 0.46 14.89 4.73
CA TYR A 216 -0.30 16.06 4.24
C TYR A 216 -1.66 16.25 4.95
N ARG A 217 -1.81 15.69 6.16
CA ARG A 217 -2.92 15.95 7.07
C ARG A 217 -2.38 16.25 8.46
N PRO A 218 -2.98 17.21 9.19
CA PRO A 218 -2.58 17.52 10.56
C PRO A 218 -2.86 16.37 11.52
N GLY A 219 -2.16 16.35 12.67
CA GLY A 219 -2.42 15.45 13.79
C GLY A 219 -1.97 13.99 13.62
N LEU A 220 -1.17 13.66 12.61
CA LEU A 220 -0.79 12.27 12.29
C LEU A 220 0.49 11.81 12.99
N GLY A 221 1.55 12.61 12.93
CA GLY A 221 2.86 12.29 13.52
C GLY A 221 3.49 10.99 12.98
N PRO A 222 4.48 10.43 13.71
CA PRO A 222 5.30 9.33 13.20
C PRO A 222 4.60 7.97 13.11
N TYR A 223 3.40 7.82 13.68
CA TYR A 223 2.69 6.53 13.75
C TYR A 223 1.46 6.42 12.85
N HIS A 224 1.13 7.47 12.10
CA HIS A 224 -0.08 7.50 11.27
C HIS A 224 0.12 8.22 9.93
N ALA A 225 1.36 8.52 9.55
CA ALA A 225 1.66 9.34 8.38
C ALA A 225 2.72 8.75 7.45
N GLN A 226 3.20 7.55 7.72
CA GLN A 226 4.21 6.91 6.88
C GLN A 226 3.60 6.40 5.58
N THR A 227 4.46 6.34 4.57
CA THR A 227 4.26 5.50 3.39
C THR A 227 5.33 4.41 3.43
N LEU A 228 4.96 3.19 3.15
CA LEU A 228 5.85 2.03 3.23
C LEU A 228 5.84 1.23 1.92
N GLU A 229 5.56 1.91 0.81
CA GLU A 229 5.50 1.28 -0.50
C GLU A 229 6.83 0.63 -0.89
N SER A 230 7.95 1.24 -0.55
CA SER A 230 9.28 0.76 -0.95
C SER A 230 9.63 -0.57 -0.29
N ILE A 231 9.40 -0.72 1.03
CA ILE A 231 9.67 -1.99 1.72
C ILE A 231 8.73 -3.10 1.28
N CYS A 232 7.53 -2.75 0.84
CA CYS A 232 6.55 -3.70 0.34
C CYS A 232 6.85 -4.09 -1.12
N ALA A 233 7.27 -3.15 -1.96
CA ALA A 233 7.72 -3.42 -3.32
C ALA A 233 9.01 -4.30 -3.37
N HIS A 234 9.78 -4.31 -2.27
CA HIS A 234 10.95 -5.19 -2.11
C HIS A 234 10.58 -6.67 -1.88
N ILE A 235 9.30 -6.99 -1.62
CA ILE A 235 8.84 -8.37 -1.40
C ILE A 235 8.55 -9.03 -2.76
N PRO A 236 9.32 -10.04 -3.19
CA PRO A 236 9.00 -10.78 -4.39
C PRO A 236 7.63 -11.46 -4.27
N GLY A 237 6.79 -11.36 -5.28
CA GLY A 237 5.50 -12.04 -5.35
C GLY A 237 4.29 -11.23 -4.86
N ILE A 238 4.47 -9.98 -4.45
CA ILE A 238 3.36 -9.07 -4.11
C ILE A 238 3.30 -7.91 -5.10
N ASP A 239 2.10 -7.59 -5.58
CA ASP A 239 1.85 -6.38 -6.35
C ASP A 239 1.57 -5.21 -5.41
N VAL A 240 2.10 -4.02 -5.69
CA VAL A 240 1.95 -2.83 -4.85
C VAL A 240 1.34 -1.69 -5.65
N PHE A 241 0.27 -1.10 -5.12
CA PHE A 241 -0.53 -0.07 -5.77
C PHE A 241 -0.64 1.18 -4.90
N MET A 242 -0.63 2.34 -5.53
CA MET A 242 -0.92 3.61 -4.85
C MET A 242 -1.52 4.63 -5.86
N PRO A 243 -2.84 4.60 -6.08
CA PRO A 243 -3.51 5.51 -7.01
C PRO A 243 -3.48 6.97 -6.51
N SER A 244 -3.65 7.90 -7.44
CA SER A 244 -3.77 9.33 -7.14
C SER A 244 -5.15 9.92 -7.46
N THR A 245 -6.02 9.16 -8.13
CA THR A 245 -7.38 9.59 -8.52
C THR A 245 -8.43 8.59 -8.05
N ALA A 246 -9.67 9.05 -7.90
CA ALA A 246 -10.80 8.21 -7.55
C ALA A 246 -11.07 7.14 -8.62
N GLU A 247 -10.91 7.52 -9.88
CA GLU A 247 -11.03 6.64 -11.04
C GLU A 247 -10.02 5.48 -10.99
N ASP A 248 -8.74 5.81 -10.84
CA ASP A 248 -7.68 4.79 -10.77
C ASP A 248 -7.83 3.89 -9.53
N ALA A 249 -8.26 4.44 -8.40
CA ALA A 249 -8.48 3.66 -7.18
C ALA A 249 -9.54 2.58 -7.37
N ALA A 250 -10.69 2.92 -7.94
CA ALA A 250 -11.74 1.96 -8.23
C ALA A 250 -11.34 0.95 -9.31
N GLY A 251 -10.76 1.44 -10.41
CA GLY A 251 -10.36 0.59 -11.53
C GLY A 251 -9.27 -0.42 -11.18
N LEU A 252 -8.30 -0.02 -10.35
CA LEU A 252 -7.27 -0.93 -9.82
C LEU A 252 -7.86 -1.96 -8.86
N LEU A 253 -8.78 -1.58 -7.95
CA LEU A 253 -9.46 -2.53 -7.06
C LEU A 253 -10.25 -3.57 -7.86
N ASN A 254 -10.92 -3.17 -8.93
CA ASN A 254 -11.62 -4.10 -9.82
C ASN A 254 -10.63 -5.04 -10.52
N ALA A 255 -9.49 -4.54 -11.02
CA ALA A 255 -8.45 -5.35 -11.62
C ALA A 255 -7.84 -6.35 -10.63
N ILE A 256 -7.56 -5.91 -9.41
CA ILE A 256 -7.03 -6.75 -8.33
C ILE A 256 -8.01 -7.88 -7.97
N SER A 257 -9.31 -7.60 -7.94
CA SER A 257 -10.33 -8.61 -7.60
C SER A 257 -10.40 -9.75 -8.62
N GLU A 258 -10.06 -9.48 -9.87
CA GLU A 258 -9.98 -10.50 -10.93
C GLU A 258 -8.60 -11.19 -10.96
N SER A 259 -7.55 -10.50 -10.51
CA SER A 259 -6.22 -11.08 -10.37
C SER A 259 -6.19 -12.15 -9.27
N ASN A 260 -5.41 -13.19 -9.48
CA ASN A 260 -5.11 -14.17 -8.44
C ASN A 260 -3.74 -13.91 -7.78
N SER A 261 -3.17 -12.73 -7.92
CA SER A 261 -1.91 -12.34 -7.30
C SER A 261 -2.14 -11.69 -5.94
N PRO A 262 -1.26 -11.93 -4.96
CA PRO A 262 -1.26 -11.15 -3.74
C PRO A 262 -1.03 -9.68 -4.03
N SER A 263 -1.76 -8.81 -3.35
CA SER A 263 -1.76 -7.37 -3.64
C SER A 263 -1.73 -6.54 -2.37
N LEU A 264 -0.93 -5.47 -2.37
CA LEU A 264 -0.97 -4.42 -1.38
C LEU A 264 -1.51 -3.14 -2.03
N PHE A 265 -2.65 -2.68 -1.57
CA PHE A 265 -3.31 -1.48 -2.05
C PHE A 265 -3.19 -0.37 -1.01
N LEU A 266 -2.28 0.55 -1.25
CA LEU A 266 -2.10 1.76 -0.45
C LEU A 266 -2.94 2.87 -1.05
N PHE A 267 -3.71 3.58 -0.21
CA PHE A 267 -4.50 4.70 -0.69
C PHE A 267 -4.17 5.98 0.10
N PRO A 268 -3.92 7.09 -0.61
CA PRO A 268 -3.37 8.30 -0.02
C PRO A 268 -4.42 9.05 0.79
N LYS A 269 -4.16 9.24 2.08
CA LYS A 269 -5.02 9.88 3.07
C LYS A 269 -5.45 11.29 2.70
N SER A 270 -4.56 12.04 2.07
CA SER A 270 -4.82 13.41 1.64
C SER A 270 -5.81 13.51 0.47
N LEU A 271 -6.00 12.43 -0.30
CA LEU A 271 -6.79 12.45 -1.54
C LEU A 271 -8.14 11.75 -1.41
N ILE A 272 -8.43 11.03 -0.31
CA ILE A 272 -9.66 10.23 -0.19
C ILE A 272 -10.95 11.04 -0.31
N ASN A 273 -10.95 12.30 0.12
CA ASN A 273 -12.09 13.22 0.07
C ASN A 273 -11.84 14.41 -0.88
N ASP A 274 -10.85 14.33 -1.75
CA ASP A 274 -10.54 15.40 -2.70
C ASP A 274 -11.63 15.46 -3.79
N ARG A 275 -12.44 16.53 -3.72
CA ARG A 275 -13.53 16.76 -4.67
C ARG A 275 -13.04 17.24 -6.05
N SER A 276 -11.81 17.66 -6.17
CA SER A 276 -11.23 18.04 -7.47
C SER A 276 -10.87 16.81 -8.33
N ARG A 277 -10.79 15.63 -7.69
CA ARG A 277 -10.35 14.36 -8.32
C ARG A 277 -11.43 13.25 -8.25
N MET A 278 -12.70 13.67 -8.25
CA MET A 278 -13.86 12.76 -8.26
C MET A 278 -13.98 11.99 -9.58
N THR A 279 -14.65 10.84 -9.52
CA THR A 279 -14.95 9.99 -10.68
C THR A 279 -16.46 9.77 -10.87
N ASN A 280 -16.82 9.09 -11.95
CA ASN A 280 -18.18 8.70 -12.27
C ASN A 280 -18.70 7.62 -11.30
N SER A 281 -20.00 7.57 -11.09
CA SER A 281 -20.67 6.53 -10.28
C SER A 281 -20.72 5.15 -10.95
N ASP A 282 -20.59 5.07 -12.27
CA ASP A 282 -20.54 3.79 -13.00
C ASP A 282 -19.14 3.14 -12.96
N ILE A 283 -18.67 2.89 -11.75
CA ILE A 283 -17.33 2.32 -11.51
C ILE A 283 -17.28 0.79 -11.57
N SER A 284 -18.41 0.10 -11.58
CA SER A 284 -18.48 -1.37 -11.49
C SER A 284 -17.78 -2.06 -12.66
N ASN A 285 -17.83 -1.43 -13.84
CA ASN A 285 -17.17 -1.92 -15.05
C ASN A 285 -15.85 -1.21 -15.35
N HIS A 286 -15.46 -0.24 -14.51
CA HIS A 286 -14.20 0.47 -14.70
C HIS A 286 -13.03 -0.46 -14.37
N TYR A 287 -12.00 -0.44 -15.22
CA TYR A 287 -10.85 -1.34 -15.11
C TYR A 287 -9.58 -0.59 -15.48
N VAL A 288 -8.59 -0.65 -14.61
CA VAL A 288 -7.25 -0.10 -14.83
C VAL A 288 -6.24 -1.26 -14.90
N PRO A 289 -5.50 -1.43 -16.00
CA PRO A 289 -4.55 -2.52 -16.14
C PRO A 289 -3.43 -2.44 -15.11
N ILE A 290 -3.12 -3.55 -14.46
CA ILE A 290 -2.02 -3.67 -13.49
C ILE A 290 -0.68 -3.44 -14.20
N GLY A 291 0.18 -2.61 -13.63
CA GLY A 291 1.51 -2.34 -14.17
C GLY A 291 1.50 -1.38 -15.37
N LYS A 292 0.41 -0.61 -15.55
CA LYS A 292 0.31 0.44 -16.57
C LYS A 292 0.22 1.82 -15.94
N ALA A 293 1.16 2.68 -16.32
CA ALA A 293 1.19 4.07 -15.91
C ALA A 293 0.20 4.92 -16.73
N LYS A 294 -0.14 6.10 -16.21
CA LYS A 294 -0.94 7.12 -16.89
C LYS A 294 -0.07 8.35 -17.16
N VAL A 295 0.03 8.76 -18.41
CA VAL A 295 0.59 10.06 -18.74
C VAL A 295 -0.49 11.09 -18.44
N SER A 296 -0.43 11.73 -17.26
CA SER A 296 -1.41 12.73 -16.85
C SER A 296 -1.21 14.06 -17.59
N ARG A 297 0.02 14.32 -18.04
CA ARG A 297 0.38 15.48 -18.84
C ARG A 297 1.46 15.12 -19.85
N VAL A 298 1.21 15.39 -21.12
CA VAL A 298 2.20 15.18 -22.20
C VAL A 298 3.21 16.32 -22.22
N GLY A 299 4.50 16.00 -22.40
CA GLY A 299 5.58 16.98 -22.48
C GLY A 299 6.81 16.46 -23.21
N GLN A 300 7.84 17.31 -23.36
CA GLN A 300 9.07 16.96 -24.09
C GLN A 300 10.36 17.52 -23.46
N ASP A 301 10.27 18.37 -22.42
CA ASP A 301 11.42 19.09 -21.88
C ASP A 301 12.00 18.44 -20.62
N LEU A 302 11.16 17.78 -19.81
CA LEU A 302 11.49 17.07 -18.59
C LEU A 302 10.39 16.06 -18.29
N THR A 303 10.74 14.91 -17.69
CA THR A 303 9.81 13.89 -17.18
C THR A 303 9.73 13.97 -15.67
N ILE A 304 8.52 14.11 -15.12
CA ILE A 304 8.23 13.86 -13.69
C ILE A 304 7.49 12.54 -13.58
N VAL A 305 7.97 11.66 -12.71
CA VAL A 305 7.31 10.41 -12.33
C VAL A 305 6.89 10.52 -10.88
N SER A 306 5.63 10.20 -10.57
CA SER A 306 5.11 10.23 -9.21
C SER A 306 3.95 9.24 -9.02
N TRP A 307 3.39 9.17 -7.81
CA TRP A 307 2.22 8.39 -7.43
C TRP A 307 1.62 8.91 -6.12
N GLY A 308 0.36 8.60 -5.86
CA GLY A 308 -0.31 8.95 -4.61
C GLY A 308 -0.38 10.46 -4.33
N SER A 309 -0.14 10.85 -3.08
CA SER A 309 -0.33 12.23 -2.60
C SER A 309 0.45 13.33 -3.35
N PRO A 310 1.70 13.12 -3.80
CA PRO A 310 2.45 14.16 -4.51
C PRO A 310 1.96 14.45 -5.94
N MET A 311 1.15 13.57 -6.53
CA MET A 311 0.70 13.73 -7.93
C MET A 311 0.05 15.09 -8.22
N PRO A 312 -0.90 15.60 -7.41
CA PRO A 312 -1.48 16.92 -7.67
C PRO A 312 -0.44 18.05 -7.70
N LEU A 313 0.61 17.94 -6.87
CA LEU A 313 1.70 18.92 -6.83
C LEU A 313 2.55 18.87 -8.12
N CYS A 314 2.77 17.67 -8.65
CA CYS A 314 3.50 17.45 -9.90
C CYS A 314 2.72 17.98 -11.10
N GLU A 315 1.42 17.74 -11.15
CA GLU A 315 0.53 18.25 -12.21
C GLU A 315 0.47 19.78 -12.18
N LYS A 316 0.28 20.38 -11.00
CA LYS A 316 0.31 21.84 -10.83
C LYS A 316 1.65 22.43 -11.26
N ALA A 317 2.78 21.80 -10.93
CA ALA A 317 4.08 22.23 -11.40
C ALA A 317 4.16 22.19 -12.94
N GLY A 318 3.69 21.11 -13.57
CA GLY A 318 3.61 21.01 -15.03
C GLY A 318 2.76 22.09 -15.67
N GLU A 319 1.68 22.53 -15.04
CA GLU A 319 0.83 23.64 -15.50
C GLU A 319 1.59 24.97 -15.47
N VAL A 320 2.24 25.29 -14.35
CA VAL A 320 3.01 26.55 -14.22
C VAL A 320 4.18 26.61 -15.21
N PHE A 321 4.88 25.50 -15.43
CA PHE A 321 5.93 25.44 -16.44
C PHE A 321 5.38 25.63 -17.86
N TYR A 322 4.20 25.09 -18.15
CA TYR A 322 3.55 25.25 -19.45
C TYR A 322 3.19 26.69 -19.76
N GLU A 323 2.70 27.44 -18.77
CA GLU A 323 2.43 28.90 -18.92
C GLU A 323 3.71 29.68 -19.23
N ALA A 324 4.87 29.19 -18.81
CA ALA A 324 6.18 29.72 -19.15
C ALA A 324 6.76 29.16 -20.46
N GLY A 325 5.99 28.39 -21.22
CA GLY A 325 6.41 27.81 -22.51
C GLY A 325 7.26 26.55 -22.41
N ILE A 326 7.31 25.90 -21.25
CA ILE A 326 8.07 24.65 -21.00
C ILE A 326 7.09 23.50 -20.79
N ASN A 327 7.26 22.44 -21.57
CA ASN A 327 6.36 21.29 -21.56
C ASN A 327 6.93 20.11 -20.76
N ILE A 328 6.56 20.02 -19.48
CA ILE A 328 6.91 18.90 -18.61
C ILE A 328 5.93 17.74 -18.82
N GLU A 329 6.44 16.52 -19.05
CA GLU A 329 5.66 15.31 -19.04
C GLU A 329 5.50 14.81 -17.61
N VAL A 330 4.26 14.54 -17.19
CA VAL A 330 3.96 14.03 -15.85
C VAL A 330 3.33 12.67 -15.98
N ILE A 331 3.93 11.68 -15.30
CA ILE A 331 3.52 10.26 -15.32
C ILE A 331 3.11 9.84 -13.91
N ASP A 332 1.87 9.37 -13.79
CA ASP A 332 1.37 8.67 -12.61
C ASP A 332 1.61 7.16 -12.77
N LEU A 333 2.42 6.58 -11.90
CA LEU A 333 2.70 5.14 -11.96
C LEU A 333 1.49 4.30 -11.59
N ARG A 334 0.63 4.74 -10.68
CA ARG A 334 -0.54 4.00 -10.17
C ARG A 334 -0.20 2.63 -9.57
N THR A 335 0.65 1.85 -10.25
CA THR A 335 1.23 0.59 -9.77
C THR A 335 2.72 0.79 -9.48
N ILE A 336 3.10 0.60 -8.22
CA ILE A 336 4.49 0.77 -7.76
C ILE A 336 5.32 -0.46 -8.11
N PHE A 337 4.71 -1.65 -8.04
CA PHE A 337 5.33 -2.89 -8.47
C PHE A 337 4.25 -3.88 -8.96
N PRO A 338 4.36 -4.42 -10.18
CA PRO A 338 5.31 -4.03 -11.23
C PRO A 338 4.97 -2.65 -11.79
N TRP A 339 5.96 -1.79 -11.99
CA TRP A 339 5.75 -0.48 -12.60
C TRP A 339 5.95 -0.52 -14.13
N ASP A 340 5.41 0.48 -14.83
CA ASP A 340 5.45 0.58 -16.30
C ASP A 340 6.80 1.16 -16.75
N ILE A 341 7.80 0.28 -16.85
CA ILE A 341 9.16 0.63 -17.28
C ILE A 341 9.14 1.27 -18.67
N ASP A 342 8.38 0.69 -19.60
CA ASP A 342 8.33 1.15 -21.00
C ASP A 342 7.79 2.57 -21.11
N CYS A 343 6.73 2.89 -20.35
CA CYS A 343 6.17 4.24 -20.35
C CYS A 343 7.21 5.27 -19.90
N VAL A 344 7.88 5.02 -18.78
CA VAL A 344 8.88 5.93 -18.22
C VAL A 344 10.13 6.01 -19.13
N LEU A 345 10.61 4.88 -19.65
CA LEU A 345 11.76 4.82 -20.53
C LEU A 345 11.51 5.61 -21.84
N ASN A 346 10.34 5.44 -22.45
CA ASN A 346 9.96 6.19 -23.65
C ASN A 346 9.91 7.69 -23.40
N SER A 347 9.39 8.11 -22.26
CA SER A 347 9.36 9.51 -21.86
C SER A 347 10.78 10.06 -21.64
N VAL A 348 11.60 9.36 -20.86
CA VAL A 348 12.98 9.79 -20.54
C VAL A 348 13.87 9.78 -21.79
N ASN A 349 13.69 8.85 -22.70
CA ASN A 349 14.42 8.85 -23.99
C ASN A 349 14.14 10.10 -24.82
N LYS A 350 12.96 10.68 -24.69
CA LYS A 350 12.54 11.93 -25.32
C LYS A 350 13.10 13.15 -24.57
N THR A 351 12.90 13.21 -23.25
CA THR A 351 13.17 14.40 -22.44
C THR A 351 14.61 14.51 -21.92
N LYS A 352 15.31 13.38 -21.75
CA LYS A 352 16.65 13.23 -21.17
C LYS A 352 16.80 13.77 -19.74
N LYS A 353 15.70 14.10 -19.08
CA LYS A 353 15.66 14.60 -17.71
C LYS A 353 14.56 13.90 -16.94
N LEU A 354 14.90 13.32 -15.79
CA LEU A 354 13.98 12.56 -14.95
C LEU A 354 13.96 13.09 -13.52
N VAL A 355 12.78 13.50 -13.07
CA VAL A 355 12.51 13.79 -11.66
C VAL A 355 11.56 12.71 -11.13
N VAL A 356 11.91 12.07 -10.01
CA VAL A 356 11.00 11.14 -9.32
C VAL A 356 10.59 11.76 -7.99
N VAL A 357 9.27 11.87 -7.77
CA VAL A 357 8.69 12.51 -6.58
C VAL A 357 7.86 11.49 -5.81
N HIS A 358 8.18 11.26 -4.53
CA HIS A 358 7.40 10.37 -3.65
C HIS A 358 7.57 10.69 -2.17
N GLU A 359 6.64 10.23 -1.33
CA GLU A 359 6.61 10.54 0.10
C GLU A 359 7.56 9.70 0.95
N ASP A 360 7.95 8.51 0.50
CA ASP A 360 8.80 7.61 1.27
C ASP A 360 10.23 8.16 1.43
N ASN A 361 11.02 7.50 2.26
CA ASN A 361 12.39 7.89 2.57
C ASN A 361 13.28 8.02 1.32
N GLN A 362 14.29 8.89 1.42
CA GLN A 362 15.28 9.05 0.36
C GLN A 362 16.13 7.78 0.19
N THR A 363 16.60 7.20 1.30
CA THR A 363 17.41 5.99 1.27
C THR A 363 16.54 4.77 1.01
N CYS A 364 16.90 4.02 -0.03
CA CYS A 364 16.18 2.81 -0.48
C CYS A 364 14.71 3.04 -0.87
N GLY A 365 14.28 4.30 -1.05
CA GLY A 365 12.95 4.59 -1.59
C GLY A 365 12.82 4.17 -3.05
N MET A 366 11.61 3.85 -3.51
CA MET A 366 11.35 3.33 -4.87
C MET A 366 11.87 4.25 -5.98
N GLY A 367 11.95 5.56 -5.74
CA GLY A 367 12.55 6.50 -6.68
C GLY A 367 14.03 6.24 -6.98
N ALA A 368 14.77 5.59 -6.07
CA ALA A 368 16.15 5.19 -6.33
C ALA A 368 16.20 4.03 -7.34
N GLU A 369 15.32 3.05 -7.19
CA GLU A 369 15.19 1.89 -8.09
C GLU A 369 14.77 2.34 -9.50
N ILE A 370 13.78 3.20 -9.61
CA ILE A 370 13.31 3.73 -10.90
C ILE A 370 14.46 4.43 -11.64
N ILE A 371 15.21 5.31 -10.96
CA ILE A 371 16.34 6.01 -11.57
C ILE A 371 17.44 5.03 -11.97
N ALA A 372 17.79 4.07 -11.11
CA ALA A 372 18.82 3.08 -11.43
C ALA A 372 18.45 2.29 -12.69
N GLN A 373 17.24 1.72 -12.72
CA GLN A 373 16.78 0.88 -13.82
C GLN A 373 16.64 1.66 -15.15
N ILE A 374 16.12 2.89 -15.11
CA ILE A 374 16.04 3.75 -16.30
C ILE A 374 17.43 4.14 -16.78
N THR A 375 18.37 4.41 -15.86
CA THR A 375 19.76 4.74 -16.25
C THR A 375 20.47 3.55 -16.92
N GLU A 376 20.21 2.33 -16.43
CA GLU A 376 20.77 1.10 -17.03
C GLU A 376 20.18 0.79 -18.42
N LEU A 377 18.91 1.14 -18.65
CA LEU A 377 18.20 0.88 -19.91
C LEU A 377 18.37 1.97 -20.96
N THR A 378 18.89 3.13 -20.61
CA THR A 378 19.02 4.28 -21.50
C THR A 378 20.43 4.32 -22.11
N ASP A 379 20.54 4.35 -23.44
CA ASP A 379 21.81 4.43 -24.17
C ASP A 379 22.49 5.81 -24.11
N SER A 380 21.85 6.79 -23.54
CA SER A 380 22.35 8.19 -23.51
C SER A 380 22.40 8.72 -22.08
N SER A 381 23.28 9.71 -21.85
CA SER A 381 23.34 10.41 -20.56
C SER A 381 22.02 11.10 -20.24
N ILE A 382 21.51 10.89 -19.02
CA ILE A 382 20.31 11.52 -18.49
C ILE A 382 20.65 12.29 -17.20
N ILE A 383 19.89 13.36 -16.95
CA ILE A 383 19.99 14.14 -15.71
C ILE A 383 18.85 13.68 -14.81
N THR A 384 19.17 13.28 -13.57
CA THR A 384 18.18 12.74 -12.66
C THR A 384 18.12 13.48 -11.32
N LYS A 385 16.93 13.51 -10.72
CA LYS A 385 16.70 14.06 -9.37
C LYS A 385 15.59 13.30 -8.66
N ARG A 386 15.78 13.03 -7.36
CA ARG A 386 14.71 12.57 -6.47
C ARG A 386 14.25 13.71 -5.57
N ILE A 387 12.95 13.81 -5.38
CA ILE A 387 12.30 14.70 -4.41
C ILE A 387 11.49 13.80 -3.49
N THR A 388 12.00 13.61 -2.29
CA THR A 388 11.51 12.63 -1.33
C THR A 388 11.45 13.24 0.06
N ARG A 389 10.87 12.53 1.01
CA ARG A 389 11.13 12.79 2.42
C ARG A 389 12.61 12.48 2.72
N PRO A 390 13.34 13.31 3.49
CA PRO A 390 14.64 12.93 4.03
C PRO A 390 14.51 11.71 4.97
N ASP A 391 15.61 11.08 5.35
CA ASP A 391 15.61 9.91 6.23
C ASP A 391 15.25 10.32 7.67
N THR A 392 13.99 10.65 7.87
CA THR A 392 13.40 11.09 9.14
C THR A 392 11.96 10.61 9.29
N TYR A 393 11.45 10.60 10.51
CA TYR A 393 10.04 10.36 10.78
C TYR A 393 9.22 11.62 10.51
N ILE A 394 7.91 11.45 10.32
CA ILE A 394 6.97 12.55 10.15
C ILE A 394 6.75 13.23 11.52
N PRO A 395 6.99 14.55 11.65
CA PRO A 395 6.72 15.28 12.87
C PRO A 395 5.23 15.38 13.21
N TYR A 396 4.89 15.63 14.49
CA TYR A 396 3.51 15.92 14.91
C TYR A 396 3.07 17.32 14.47
N ASP A 397 3.98 18.29 14.57
CA ASP A 397 3.71 19.66 14.11
C ASP A 397 3.48 19.66 12.59
N TYR A 398 2.37 20.26 12.17
CA TYR A 398 1.96 20.21 10.76
C TYR A 398 2.89 21.00 9.84
N SER A 399 3.41 22.13 10.30
CA SER A 399 4.35 22.94 9.51
C SER A 399 5.66 22.16 9.28
N ALA A 400 6.18 21.54 10.33
CA ALA A 400 7.35 20.68 10.25
C ALA A 400 7.07 19.41 9.38
N GLN A 401 5.84 18.86 9.43
CA GLN A 401 5.43 17.77 8.55
C GLN A 401 5.51 18.17 7.08
N ILE A 402 4.95 19.32 6.71
CA ILE A 402 4.98 19.82 5.33
C ILE A 402 6.40 20.16 4.89
N GLU A 403 7.25 20.62 5.81
CA GLU A 403 8.65 20.91 5.50
C GLU A 403 9.45 19.65 5.12
N VAL A 404 9.22 18.51 5.78
CA VAL A 404 9.94 17.27 5.44
C VAL A 404 9.38 16.56 4.22
N LEU A 405 8.11 16.74 3.88
CA LEU A 405 7.47 16.11 2.71
C LEU A 405 7.87 16.79 1.39
N PRO A 406 7.72 16.09 0.24
CA PRO A 406 7.74 16.74 -1.06
C PRO A 406 6.74 17.90 -1.10
N SER A 407 7.16 19.04 -1.61
CA SER A 407 6.29 20.22 -1.71
C SER A 407 6.34 20.81 -3.12
N PHE A 408 5.32 21.59 -3.47
CA PHE A 408 5.28 22.32 -4.74
C PHE A 408 6.57 23.14 -4.94
N LYS A 409 7.01 23.87 -3.93
CA LYS A 409 8.25 24.65 -3.95
C LYS A 409 9.46 23.78 -4.30
N LYS A 410 9.66 22.63 -3.63
CA LYS A 410 10.78 21.71 -3.89
C LYS A 410 10.75 21.17 -5.33
N ILE A 411 9.55 20.90 -5.87
CA ILE A 411 9.37 20.43 -7.25
C ILE A 411 9.76 21.56 -8.22
N MET A 412 9.24 22.76 -8.03
CA MET A 412 9.53 23.93 -8.87
C MET A 412 11.03 24.25 -8.89
N GLU A 413 11.69 24.33 -7.72
CA GLU A 413 13.12 24.58 -7.60
C GLU A 413 13.97 23.53 -8.32
N ALA A 414 13.65 22.25 -8.15
CA ALA A 414 14.38 21.17 -8.79
C ALA A 414 14.22 21.18 -10.32
N CYS A 415 13.00 21.35 -10.81
CA CYS A 415 12.71 21.41 -12.25
C CYS A 415 13.33 22.66 -12.89
N SER A 416 13.22 23.83 -12.28
CA SER A 416 13.83 25.07 -12.75
C SER A 416 15.34 24.93 -12.89
N LYS A 417 16.00 24.35 -11.87
CA LYS A 417 17.44 24.10 -11.92
C LYS A 417 17.84 23.13 -13.05
N MET A 418 17.08 22.05 -13.25
CA MET A 418 17.37 21.06 -14.30
C MET A 418 17.12 21.60 -15.71
N LEU A 419 16.22 22.56 -15.84
CA LEU A 419 15.85 23.20 -17.11
C LEU A 419 16.64 24.47 -17.40
N ASN A 420 17.45 24.95 -16.44
CA ASN A 420 18.09 26.27 -16.46
C ASN A 420 17.08 27.40 -16.75
N ALA A 421 15.91 27.30 -16.14
CA ALA A 421 14.80 28.25 -16.32
C ALA A 421 14.55 29.03 -15.03
N GLU A 422 14.48 30.35 -15.12
CA GLU A 422 14.01 31.19 -14.03
C GLU A 422 12.52 31.40 -14.19
N ILE A 423 11.74 30.69 -13.38
CA ILE A 423 10.28 30.79 -13.37
C ILE A 423 9.86 31.45 -12.06
N SER A 424 9.13 32.56 -12.16
CA SER A 424 8.46 33.13 -11.01
C SER A 424 7.13 32.43 -10.85
N TRP A 425 6.95 31.75 -9.70
CA TRP A 425 5.65 31.32 -9.25
C TRP A 425 5.30 32.14 -8.01
N GLU A 426 4.19 32.84 -8.05
CA GLU A 426 3.71 33.55 -6.87
C GLU A 426 3.27 32.54 -5.83
N LYS A 427 3.54 32.84 -4.57
CA LYS A 427 2.95 32.11 -3.45
C LYS A 427 1.45 32.33 -3.50
N GLU A 428 0.69 31.42 -4.08
CA GLU A 428 -0.77 31.40 -3.92
C GLU A 428 -1.13 30.91 -2.51
N ASP A 429 -0.82 31.73 -1.50
CA ASP A 429 -1.38 31.58 -0.15
C ASP A 429 -2.17 32.81 0.28
N ILE A 430 -2.35 33.75 -0.63
CA ILE A 430 -3.25 34.89 -0.38
C ILE A 430 -4.35 34.76 -1.43
N ASN A 431 -5.57 34.43 -0.99
CA ASN A 431 -6.76 34.68 -1.80
C ASN A 431 -6.63 36.07 -2.41
N GLN A 432 -7.14 36.29 -3.62
CA GLN A 432 -7.13 37.59 -4.30
C GLN A 432 -7.66 38.76 -3.45
N SER A 433 -8.25 38.46 -2.29
CA SER A 433 -8.71 39.40 -1.26
C SER A 433 -7.65 39.76 -0.20
N GLY A 434 -6.48 39.13 -0.19
CA GLY A 434 -5.50 39.30 0.90
C GLY A 434 -5.88 38.60 2.21
N LEU A 435 -6.90 37.76 2.21
CA LEU A 435 -7.41 37.04 3.38
C LEU A 435 -6.79 35.65 3.50
N LEU A 436 -6.32 35.31 4.69
CA LEU A 436 -5.83 33.99 5.04
C LEU A 436 -6.90 33.25 5.85
N ASN A 437 -7.44 32.16 5.32
CA ASN A 437 -8.39 31.33 6.04
C ASN A 437 -7.71 30.39 7.03
N VAL A 438 -7.90 30.61 8.31
CA VAL A 438 -7.46 29.71 9.37
C VAL A 438 -8.51 28.64 9.60
N LYS A 439 -8.19 27.38 9.26
CA LYS A 439 -9.12 26.26 9.44
C LYS A 439 -8.99 25.66 10.83
N ALA A 440 -10.10 25.42 11.48
CA ALA A 440 -10.17 24.59 12.67
C ALA A 440 -9.84 23.13 12.30
N ILE A 441 -8.92 22.54 13.01
CA ILE A 441 -8.39 21.20 12.74
C ILE A 441 -8.83 20.27 13.86
N GLY A 442 -9.32 19.07 13.54
CA GLY A 442 -9.67 18.04 14.51
C GLY A 442 -8.45 17.36 15.14
N SER A 443 -8.65 16.77 16.33
CA SER A 443 -7.60 16.03 17.07
C SER A 443 -7.31 14.65 16.47
N SER A 444 -8.17 14.16 15.59
CA SER A 444 -8.10 12.86 14.94
C SER A 444 -8.28 13.02 13.44
N PRO A 445 -7.63 12.16 12.64
CA PRO A 445 -7.85 12.12 11.20
C PRO A 445 -9.29 11.85 10.77
N SER A 446 -10.11 11.34 11.69
CA SER A 446 -11.55 11.05 11.48
C SER A 446 -12.47 12.21 11.82
N ASP A 447 -11.96 13.29 12.41
CA ASP A 447 -12.79 14.42 12.79
C ASP A 447 -13.16 15.24 11.55
N GLU A 448 -14.39 15.13 11.10
CA GLU A 448 -14.93 15.89 9.96
C GLU A 448 -15.35 17.30 10.37
N THR A 449 -15.69 17.49 11.64
CA THR A 449 -16.08 18.76 12.25
C THR A 449 -15.50 18.89 13.65
N VAL A 450 -15.29 20.12 14.10
CA VAL A 450 -14.90 20.45 15.47
C VAL A 450 -15.83 21.53 16.01
N ASN A 451 -16.05 21.52 17.32
CA ASN A 451 -16.78 22.57 18.00
C ASN A 451 -15.78 23.62 18.51
N ILE A 452 -15.98 24.88 18.15
CA ILE A 452 -15.22 25.97 18.75
C ILE A 452 -15.75 26.16 20.18
N THR A 453 -14.90 25.94 21.17
CA THR A 453 -15.26 26.06 22.59
C THR A 453 -14.98 27.46 23.12
N GLU A 454 -13.94 28.11 22.60
CA GLU A 454 -13.56 29.47 23.02
C GLU A 454 -12.83 30.19 21.87
N LEU A 455 -13.16 31.46 21.70
CA LEU A 455 -12.44 32.38 20.80
C LEU A 455 -11.66 33.39 21.61
N PHE A 456 -10.38 33.52 21.36
CA PHE A 456 -9.47 34.45 22.06
C PHE A 456 -9.24 35.77 21.30
N VAL A 457 -9.85 35.90 20.15
CA VAL A 457 -9.75 37.05 19.24
C VAL A 457 -11.12 37.48 18.75
N SER A 458 -11.22 38.74 18.38
CA SER A 458 -12.40 39.34 17.78
C SER A 458 -12.09 39.94 16.43
N GLU A 459 -13.11 40.15 15.60
CA GLU A 459 -13.00 40.90 14.36
C GLU A 459 -12.33 42.26 14.60
N GLY A 460 -11.33 42.58 13.80
CA GLY A 460 -10.56 43.79 13.93
C GLY A 460 -9.27 43.68 14.75
N ASP A 461 -9.06 42.60 15.51
CA ASP A 461 -7.84 42.40 16.31
C ASP A 461 -6.60 42.19 15.43
N ILE A 462 -5.47 42.73 15.89
CA ILE A 462 -4.17 42.50 15.26
C ILE A 462 -3.49 41.33 15.98
N VAL A 463 -3.20 40.28 15.26
CA VAL A 463 -2.56 39.05 15.76
C VAL A 463 -1.16 38.89 15.22
N LYS A 464 -0.30 38.20 15.95
CA LYS A 464 1.05 37.81 15.54
C LYS A 464 1.05 36.35 15.10
N ASP A 465 2.02 35.99 14.25
CA ASP A 465 2.33 34.61 13.93
C ASP A 465 2.52 33.77 15.22
N GLY A 466 1.85 32.62 15.30
CA GLY A 466 1.82 31.75 16.47
C GLY A 466 0.87 32.19 17.60
N GLN A 467 0.18 33.34 17.51
CA GLN A 467 -0.76 33.80 18.53
C GLN A 467 -2.00 32.91 18.56
N LEU A 468 -2.42 32.52 19.77
CA LEU A 468 -3.62 31.70 20.00
C LEU A 468 -4.88 32.45 19.53
N LEU A 469 -5.69 31.80 18.69
CA LEU A 469 -6.92 32.33 18.13
C LEU A 469 -8.16 31.72 18.74
N ALA A 470 -8.18 30.38 18.90
CA ALA A 470 -9.34 29.64 19.37
C ALA A 470 -8.94 28.35 20.09
N SER A 471 -9.80 27.88 20.99
CA SER A 471 -9.84 26.49 21.43
C SER A 471 -10.99 25.76 20.75
N VAL A 472 -10.71 24.55 20.29
CA VAL A 472 -11.69 23.68 19.65
C VAL A 472 -11.75 22.34 20.35
N GLU A 473 -12.92 21.74 20.39
CA GLU A 473 -13.14 20.39 20.90
C GLU A 473 -13.52 19.46 19.76
N ALA A 474 -12.78 18.39 19.65
CA ALA A 474 -13.07 17.26 18.78
C ALA A 474 -13.47 16.06 19.65
N ASP A 475 -13.96 14.98 19.04
CA ASP A 475 -14.52 13.81 19.76
C ASP A 475 -13.64 13.25 20.89
N LYS A 476 -12.34 13.48 20.87
CA LYS A 476 -11.38 12.86 21.80
C LYS A 476 -10.48 13.83 22.56
N SER A 477 -10.42 15.11 22.22
CA SER A 477 -9.56 16.10 22.91
C SER A 477 -9.89 17.54 22.50
N SER A 478 -9.49 18.47 23.37
CA SER A 478 -9.46 19.91 23.05
C SER A 478 -8.12 20.28 22.42
N MET A 479 -8.13 21.19 21.46
CA MET A 479 -6.94 21.70 20.77
C MET A 479 -6.98 23.22 20.66
N GLU A 480 -5.78 23.80 20.61
CA GLU A 480 -5.57 25.24 20.41
C GLU A 480 -5.26 25.52 18.93
N ILE A 481 -5.89 26.52 18.37
CA ILE A 481 -5.63 27.02 17.03
C ILE A 481 -4.88 28.32 17.14
N SER A 482 -3.69 28.35 16.54
CA SER A 482 -2.83 29.55 16.49
C SER A 482 -2.84 30.17 15.09
N SER A 483 -2.56 31.47 15.04
CA SER A 483 -2.43 32.21 13.79
C SER A 483 -1.20 31.74 13.01
N PRO A 484 -1.33 31.40 11.74
CA PRO A 484 -0.21 31.01 10.88
C PRO A 484 0.60 32.21 10.31
N ALA A 485 0.17 33.42 10.59
CA ALA A 485 0.83 34.65 10.17
C ALA A 485 0.43 35.84 11.03
N SER A 486 1.21 36.91 10.97
CA SER A 486 0.80 38.20 11.55
C SER A 486 -0.20 38.90 10.61
N GLY A 487 -1.31 39.39 11.16
CA GLY A 487 -2.34 40.03 10.37
C GLY A 487 -3.45 40.62 11.22
N LYS A 488 -4.53 41.06 10.56
CA LYS A 488 -5.74 41.53 11.20
C LYS A 488 -6.85 40.50 11.02
N ILE A 489 -7.62 40.23 12.06
CA ILE A 489 -8.80 39.37 11.99
C ILE A 489 -9.90 40.11 11.25
N GLU A 490 -10.42 39.53 10.16
CA GLU A 490 -11.47 40.14 9.34
C GLU A 490 -12.85 39.50 9.63
N GLU A 491 -12.90 38.19 9.97
CA GLU A 491 -14.12 37.45 10.27
C GLU A 491 -13.81 36.25 11.21
#